data_6b8c6927cd5fa3d5e1d065285ab42aab
#
_entry.id   6b8c6927cd5fa3d5e1d065285ab42aab
#
_cell.length_a   1.000
_cell.length_b   1.000
_cell.length_c   1.000
_cell.angle_alpha   90.00
_cell.angle_beta   90.00
_cell.angle_gamma   90.00
#
_symmetry.space_group_name_H-M   'P 1'
#
loop_
_entity.id
_entity.type
_entity.pdbx_description
1 polymer ?
#
loop_
_entity_poly.entity_id
_entity_poly.type
_entity_poly.pdbx_seq_one_letter_code
_entity_poly.pdbx_strand_id
1 'polypeptide(L)'
;MEEKLNGIVLGGISYGDFDKILSIFTLEKGTVSAKIKGVKKAGAKLKFASEPFCFAEFIFLKSGDKRTVKTASLFDSYYPIREDLVKYYAGATAVEFIKKFQREEMVSPKLFMALAETLKTLAYEDISPKYTIAKFLYNALKNTGFALNFGDCAGCGGKVGVRPFFDADTSSFYCEECRTDNAREIKYSTYLELKSLENEEVLDGDYMGALKLMDFYMGEKTDETIVSLKELINL
;
A
#
# COMPACT_ATOMS: atom_id res chain seq x y z
N MET A 1 -5.48 25.51 18.63
CA MET A 1 -4.08 25.59 18.13
C MET A 1 -4.08 25.17 16.66
N GLU A 2 -3.27 25.81 15.81
CA GLU A 2 -3.10 25.37 14.44
C GLU A 2 -1.98 24.34 14.34
N GLU A 3 -2.16 23.32 13.50
CA GLU A 3 -1.21 22.26 13.22
C GLU A 3 -1.06 22.13 11.71
N LYS A 4 0.18 22.12 11.22
CA LYS A 4 0.51 22.00 9.79
C LYS A 4 1.18 20.67 9.54
N LEU A 5 0.61 19.84 8.62
CA LEU A 5 1.11 18.51 8.27
C LEU A 5 1.06 18.29 6.76
N ASN A 6 2.05 17.58 6.24
CA ASN A 6 2.08 17.10 4.86
C ASN A 6 1.45 15.71 4.82
N GLY A 7 0.42 15.50 4.01
CA GLY A 7 -0.32 14.24 4.06
C GLY A 7 -0.93 13.80 2.74
N ILE A 8 -1.11 12.49 2.62
CA ILE A 8 -1.81 11.83 1.52
C ILE A 8 -3.15 11.32 2.04
N VAL A 9 -4.23 11.70 1.36
CA VAL A 9 -5.59 11.27 1.72
C VAL A 9 -5.76 9.78 1.40
N LEU A 10 -5.95 8.98 2.43
CA LEU A 10 -6.24 7.55 2.32
C LEU A 10 -7.72 7.28 2.01
N GLY A 11 -8.58 8.26 2.17
CA GLY A 11 -10.02 8.21 1.95
C GLY A 11 -10.79 8.92 3.04
N GLY A 12 -12.12 8.82 2.99
CA GLY A 12 -12.97 9.44 3.99
C GLY A 12 -14.38 8.88 3.98
N ILE A 13 -15.07 9.07 5.09
CA ILE A 13 -16.47 8.69 5.27
C ILE A 13 -17.34 9.93 5.35
N SER A 14 -18.57 9.85 4.86
CA SER A 14 -19.57 10.92 4.99
C SER A 14 -19.92 11.15 6.46
N TYR A 15 -19.98 12.40 6.88
CA TYR A 15 -20.35 12.81 8.23
C TYR A 15 -21.38 13.95 8.18
N GLY A 16 -22.63 13.62 8.51
CA GLY A 16 -23.75 14.54 8.26
C GLY A 16 -23.97 14.81 6.77
N ASP A 17 -24.69 15.89 6.48
CA ASP A 17 -25.16 16.17 5.11
C ASP A 17 -24.01 16.64 4.18
N PHE A 18 -23.10 17.42 4.68
CA PHE A 18 -22.11 18.14 3.86
C PHE A 18 -20.64 17.89 4.21
N ASP A 19 -20.35 17.20 5.31
CA ASP A 19 -19.02 17.02 5.84
C ASP A 19 -18.48 15.61 5.51
N LYS A 20 -17.17 15.43 5.62
CA LYS A 20 -16.50 14.12 5.64
C LYS A 20 -15.55 14.04 6.85
N ILE A 21 -15.25 12.83 7.31
CA ILE A 21 -14.11 12.54 8.16
C ILE A 21 -13.09 11.84 7.27
N LEU A 22 -11.91 12.41 7.17
CA LEU A 22 -10.81 11.90 6.35
C LEU A 22 -9.85 11.10 7.20
N SER A 23 -9.31 10.02 6.63
CA SER A 23 -8.08 9.37 7.07
C SER A 23 -6.94 9.90 6.21
N ILE A 24 -5.93 10.50 6.83
CA ILE A 24 -4.80 11.14 6.14
C ILE A 24 -3.52 10.54 6.69
N PHE A 25 -2.69 9.95 5.83
CA PHE A 25 -1.36 9.50 6.21
C PHE A 25 -0.40 10.67 6.08
N THR A 26 0.20 11.07 7.19
CA THR A 26 1.06 12.25 7.26
C THR A 26 2.52 11.87 7.50
N LEU A 27 3.42 12.70 6.95
CA LEU A 27 4.86 12.51 7.12
C LEU A 27 5.28 12.66 8.58
N GLU A 28 4.67 13.60 9.30
CA GLU A 28 5.10 14.04 10.62
C GLU A 28 4.45 13.28 11.77
N LYS A 29 3.23 12.71 11.55
CA LYS A 29 2.42 12.10 12.63
C LYS A 29 1.76 10.78 12.29
N GLY A 30 2.17 10.13 11.19
CA GLY A 30 1.51 8.90 10.76
C GLY A 30 0.06 9.15 10.31
N THR A 31 -0.82 8.17 10.49
CA THR A 31 -2.22 8.29 10.09
C THR A 31 -3.00 9.11 11.11
N VAL A 32 -3.67 10.15 10.65
CA VAL A 32 -4.53 11.02 11.45
C VAL A 32 -5.93 11.07 10.90
N SER A 33 -6.91 11.20 11.80
CA SER A 33 -8.31 11.44 11.45
C SER A 33 -8.63 12.93 11.52
N ALA A 34 -9.29 13.47 10.51
CA ALA A 34 -9.65 14.89 10.46
C ALA A 34 -11.01 15.14 9.81
N LYS A 35 -11.81 16.00 10.44
CA LYS A 35 -13.07 16.47 9.86
C LYS A 35 -12.80 17.53 8.80
N ILE A 36 -13.44 17.43 7.64
CA ILE A 36 -13.48 18.49 6.62
C ILE A 36 -14.92 18.95 6.42
N LYS A 37 -15.18 20.23 6.65
CA LYS A 37 -16.53 20.80 6.67
C LYS A 37 -16.98 21.23 5.29
N GLY A 38 -18.26 20.99 4.97
CA GLY A 38 -18.92 21.51 3.79
C GLY A 38 -18.39 21.00 2.46
N VAL A 39 -17.55 19.96 2.46
CA VAL A 39 -16.82 19.47 1.29
C VAL A 39 -17.71 18.81 0.23
N LYS A 40 -18.93 18.39 0.62
CA LYS A 40 -19.95 17.82 -0.29
C LYS A 40 -20.83 18.88 -0.95
N LYS A 41 -20.72 20.15 -0.57
CA LYS A 41 -21.49 21.24 -1.20
C LYS A 41 -21.00 21.49 -2.62
N ALA A 42 -21.90 21.90 -3.50
CA ALA A 42 -21.53 22.37 -4.83
C ALA A 42 -20.58 23.57 -4.70
N GLY A 43 -19.47 23.54 -5.46
CA GLY A 43 -18.46 24.62 -5.42
C GLY A 43 -17.59 24.66 -4.16
N ALA A 44 -17.55 23.60 -3.35
CA ALA A 44 -16.66 23.54 -2.19
C ALA A 44 -15.18 23.69 -2.60
N LYS A 45 -14.50 24.72 -2.09
CA LYS A 45 -13.09 25.03 -2.42
C LYS A 45 -12.11 23.91 -2.05
N LEU A 46 -12.40 23.16 -0.99
CA LEU A 46 -11.56 22.07 -0.50
C LEU A 46 -12.01 20.69 -0.98
N LYS A 47 -12.84 20.59 -2.03
CA LYS A 47 -13.32 19.32 -2.55
C LYS A 47 -12.16 18.39 -2.95
N PHE A 48 -11.14 18.93 -3.61
CA PHE A 48 -9.94 18.18 -4.00
C PHE A 48 -9.24 17.52 -2.82
N ALA A 49 -9.18 18.22 -1.67
CA ALA A 49 -8.52 17.76 -0.45
C ALA A 49 -9.29 16.65 0.28
N SER A 50 -10.43 16.21 -0.26
CA SER A 50 -11.22 15.09 0.28
C SER A 50 -11.22 13.86 -0.61
N GLU A 51 -10.52 13.92 -1.73
CA GLU A 51 -10.43 12.81 -2.67
C GLU A 51 -9.26 11.89 -2.32
N PRO A 52 -9.42 10.57 -2.43
CA PRO A 52 -8.31 9.62 -2.23
C PRO A 52 -7.11 9.98 -3.10
N PHE A 53 -5.91 9.63 -2.65
CA PHE A 53 -4.62 9.92 -3.27
C PHE A 53 -4.18 11.39 -3.19
N CYS A 54 -5.05 12.35 -2.90
CA CYS A 54 -4.67 13.76 -2.82
C CYS A 54 -3.49 13.94 -1.85
N PHE A 55 -2.36 14.43 -2.36
CA PHE A 55 -1.19 14.82 -1.58
C PHE A 55 -1.19 16.34 -1.41
N ALA A 56 -1.27 16.79 -0.17
CA ALA A 56 -1.39 18.20 0.15
C ALA A 56 -0.73 18.56 1.49
N GLU A 57 -0.41 19.85 1.64
CA GLU A 57 -0.15 20.45 2.94
C GLU A 57 -1.49 20.81 3.57
N PHE A 58 -1.78 20.27 4.72
CA PHE A 58 -2.99 20.54 5.49
C PHE A 58 -2.70 21.44 6.69
N ILE A 59 -3.54 22.45 6.89
CA ILE A 59 -3.58 23.21 8.14
C ILE A 59 -4.85 22.81 8.89
N PHE A 60 -4.65 22.24 10.08
CA PHE A 60 -5.73 21.80 10.96
C PHE A 60 -5.96 22.79 12.10
N LEU A 61 -7.23 22.92 12.49
CA LEU A 61 -7.61 23.44 13.80
C LEU A 61 -7.69 22.26 14.76
N LYS A 62 -6.82 22.22 15.76
CA LYS A 62 -6.79 21.19 16.79
C LYS A 62 -7.50 21.63 18.06
N SER A 63 -8.41 20.78 18.58
CA SER A 63 -9.11 20.95 19.86
C SER A 63 -9.15 19.59 20.58
N GLY A 64 -8.30 19.42 21.58
CA GLY A 64 -8.00 18.10 22.16
C GLY A 64 -7.43 17.19 21.07
N ASP A 65 -7.98 15.99 20.95
CA ASP A 65 -7.57 15.01 19.93
C ASP A 65 -8.29 15.20 18.57
N LYS A 66 -9.24 16.13 18.49
CA LYS A 66 -10.03 16.39 17.27
C LYS A 66 -9.32 17.36 16.35
N ARG A 67 -9.20 16.98 15.08
CA ARG A 67 -8.67 17.82 14.00
C ARG A 67 -9.79 18.21 13.05
N THR A 68 -9.80 19.50 12.65
CA THR A 68 -10.68 20.00 11.58
C THR A 68 -9.80 20.67 10.53
N VAL A 69 -9.93 20.28 9.28
CA VAL A 69 -9.21 20.92 8.17
C VAL A 69 -9.67 22.37 8.07
N LYS A 70 -8.74 23.32 8.24
CA LYS A 70 -8.94 24.76 8.04
C LYS A 70 -8.72 25.13 6.58
N THR A 71 -7.58 24.68 6.03
CA THR A 71 -7.21 24.87 4.62
C THR A 71 -6.28 23.75 4.18
N ALA A 72 -6.11 23.61 2.86
CA ALA A 72 -5.18 22.70 2.25
C ALA A 72 -4.54 23.35 1.01
N SER A 73 -3.25 23.08 0.81
CA SER A 73 -2.50 23.49 -0.38
C SER A 73 -2.08 22.23 -1.13
N LEU A 74 -2.60 22.07 -2.35
CA LEU A 74 -2.36 20.87 -3.17
C LEU A 74 -0.90 20.81 -3.60
N PHE A 75 -0.25 19.67 -3.40
CA PHE A 75 1.00 19.30 -4.06
C PHE A 75 0.72 18.52 -5.32
N ASP A 76 -0.07 17.43 -5.20
CA ASP A 76 -0.48 16.60 -6.32
C ASP A 76 -1.82 15.91 -6.04
N SER A 77 -2.63 15.74 -7.05
CA SER A 77 -3.87 14.98 -6.99
C SER A 77 -3.73 13.56 -7.53
N TYR A 78 -2.61 13.26 -8.20
CA TYR A 78 -2.35 12.02 -8.94
C TYR A 78 -3.54 11.63 -9.84
N TYR A 79 -4.12 12.63 -10.50
CA TYR A 79 -5.38 12.49 -11.25
C TYR A 79 -5.34 11.36 -12.29
N PRO A 80 -4.25 11.14 -13.06
CA PRO A 80 -4.19 10.08 -14.07
C PRO A 80 -4.45 8.67 -13.52
N ILE A 81 -4.23 8.43 -12.21
CA ILE A 81 -4.57 7.14 -11.58
C ILE A 81 -6.06 6.83 -11.72
N ARG A 82 -6.93 7.84 -11.74
CA ARG A 82 -8.40 7.67 -11.79
C ARG A 82 -8.93 7.38 -13.19
N GLU A 83 -8.11 7.57 -14.21
CA GLU A 83 -8.48 7.40 -15.61
C GLU A 83 -8.21 5.98 -16.13
N ASP A 84 -7.48 5.16 -15.33
CA ASP A 84 -7.14 3.78 -15.66
C ASP A 84 -7.52 2.86 -14.49
N LEU A 85 -8.31 1.82 -14.79
CA LEU A 85 -8.86 0.92 -13.77
C LEU A 85 -7.76 0.12 -13.05
N VAL A 86 -6.72 -0.32 -13.78
CA VAL A 86 -5.60 -1.08 -13.21
C VAL A 86 -4.75 -0.18 -12.31
N LYS A 87 -4.45 1.05 -12.76
CA LYS A 87 -3.76 2.06 -11.95
C LYS A 87 -4.56 2.41 -10.71
N TYR A 88 -5.89 2.55 -10.84
CA TYR A 88 -6.77 2.87 -9.72
C TYR A 88 -6.72 1.80 -8.63
N TYR A 89 -6.90 0.52 -9.00
CA TYR A 89 -6.85 -0.55 -8.00
C TYR A 89 -5.44 -0.76 -7.43
N ALA A 90 -4.39 -0.54 -8.22
CA ALA A 90 -3.02 -0.55 -7.71
C ALA A 90 -2.81 0.55 -6.63
N GLY A 91 -3.22 1.79 -6.92
CA GLY A 91 -3.18 2.89 -5.95
C GLY A 91 -4.06 2.64 -4.72
N ALA A 92 -5.28 2.13 -4.92
CA ALA A 92 -6.20 1.76 -3.85
C ALA A 92 -5.61 0.67 -2.95
N THR A 93 -4.90 -0.31 -3.52
CA THR A 93 -4.19 -1.36 -2.77
C THR A 93 -3.13 -0.76 -1.85
N ALA A 94 -2.31 0.18 -2.35
CA ALA A 94 -1.30 0.84 -1.52
C ALA A 94 -1.93 1.61 -0.36
N VAL A 95 -3.00 2.35 -0.63
CA VAL A 95 -3.74 3.11 0.38
C VAL A 95 -4.42 2.20 1.40
N GLU A 96 -5.05 1.11 0.95
CA GLU A 96 -5.72 0.16 1.83
C GLU A 96 -4.72 -0.58 2.72
N PHE A 97 -3.53 -0.93 2.17
CA PHE A 97 -2.44 -1.48 2.96
C PHE A 97 -2.06 -0.56 4.13
N ILE A 98 -1.82 0.74 3.85
CA ILE A 98 -1.50 1.71 4.91
C ILE A 98 -2.59 1.74 5.98
N LYS A 99 -3.87 1.77 5.60
CA LYS A 99 -5.00 1.81 6.55
C LYS A 99 -5.04 0.60 7.48
N LYS A 100 -4.64 -0.57 7.02
CA LYS A 100 -4.76 -1.83 7.75
C LYS A 100 -3.50 -2.17 8.55
N PHE A 101 -2.33 -1.90 7.97
CA PHE A 101 -1.05 -2.34 8.53
C PHE A 101 -0.27 -1.24 9.26
N GLN A 102 -0.61 0.03 9.02
CA GLN A 102 0.02 1.15 9.73
C GLN A 102 -0.82 1.56 10.93
N ARG A 103 -0.25 1.47 12.14
CA ARG A 103 -0.92 1.92 13.37
C ARG A 103 -1.13 3.43 13.34
N GLU A 104 -2.28 3.87 13.87
CA GLU A 104 -2.58 5.30 14.01
C GLU A 104 -1.49 6.02 14.81
N GLU A 105 -1.17 7.25 14.40
CA GLU A 105 -0.15 8.12 15.00
C GLU A 105 1.28 7.53 15.06
N MET A 106 1.53 6.38 14.44
CA MET A 106 2.88 5.84 14.30
C MET A 106 3.57 6.48 13.10
N VAL A 107 4.62 7.25 13.36
CA VAL A 107 5.37 7.95 12.32
C VAL A 107 6.24 6.96 11.54
N SER A 108 6.09 6.94 10.22
CA SER A 108 6.89 6.11 9.31
C SER A 108 7.25 6.86 8.03
N PRO A 109 8.31 7.69 8.04
CA PRO A 109 8.72 8.47 6.87
C PRO A 109 9.07 7.59 5.66
N LYS A 110 9.68 6.42 5.88
CA LYS A 110 10.00 5.47 4.81
C LYS A 110 8.75 4.98 4.09
N LEU A 111 7.73 4.61 4.84
CA LEU A 111 6.47 4.13 4.27
C LEU A 111 5.67 5.27 3.61
N PHE A 112 5.74 6.49 4.17
CA PHE A 112 5.16 7.68 3.54
C PHE A 112 5.80 7.97 2.17
N MET A 113 7.12 7.99 2.10
CA MET A 113 7.84 8.21 0.86
C MET A 113 7.59 7.09 -0.15
N ALA A 114 7.53 5.84 0.28
CA ALA A 114 7.19 4.71 -0.58
C ALA A 114 5.79 4.85 -1.17
N LEU A 115 4.79 5.28 -0.38
CA LEU A 115 3.43 5.56 -0.88
C LEU A 115 3.45 6.70 -1.90
N ALA A 116 4.08 7.83 -1.59
CA ALA A 116 4.14 8.99 -2.48
C ALA A 116 4.82 8.65 -3.82
N GLU A 117 5.93 7.91 -3.79
CA GLU A 117 6.63 7.45 -4.99
C GLU A 117 5.77 6.49 -5.80
N THR A 118 5.12 5.52 -5.16
CA THR A 118 4.21 4.58 -5.82
C THR A 118 3.09 5.31 -6.56
N LEU A 119 2.44 6.28 -5.91
CA LEU A 119 1.37 7.08 -6.54
C LEU A 119 1.91 7.92 -7.70
N LYS A 120 3.11 8.50 -7.56
CA LYS A 120 3.77 9.25 -8.64
C LYS A 120 4.08 8.36 -9.83
N THR A 121 4.68 7.19 -9.61
CA THR A 121 4.99 6.23 -10.68
C THR A 121 3.72 5.76 -11.38
N LEU A 122 2.65 5.40 -10.64
CA LEU A 122 1.37 5.03 -11.23
C LEU A 122 0.74 6.15 -12.06
N ALA A 123 0.90 7.40 -11.63
CA ALA A 123 0.30 8.54 -12.34
C ALA A 123 1.06 8.92 -13.61
N TYR A 124 2.39 8.94 -13.57
CA TYR A 124 3.18 9.69 -14.55
C TYR A 124 4.25 8.87 -15.28
N GLU A 125 4.53 7.63 -14.83
CA GLU A 125 5.56 6.81 -15.46
C GLU A 125 4.94 5.70 -16.30
N ASP A 126 5.64 5.30 -17.37
CA ASP A 126 5.25 4.18 -18.23
C ASP A 126 5.85 2.87 -17.69
N ILE A 127 5.43 2.53 -16.46
CA ILE A 127 5.84 1.32 -15.75
C ILE A 127 4.58 0.50 -15.43
N SER A 128 4.68 -0.83 -15.53
CA SER A 128 3.56 -1.72 -15.21
C SER A 128 2.95 -1.40 -13.83
N PRO A 129 1.65 -1.10 -13.75
CA PRO A 129 0.98 -0.86 -12.46
C PRO A 129 1.06 -2.07 -11.52
N LYS A 130 1.03 -3.30 -12.07
CA LYS A 130 1.13 -4.54 -11.29
C LYS A 130 2.54 -4.71 -10.71
N TYR A 131 3.59 -4.39 -11.46
CA TYR A 131 4.95 -4.34 -10.92
C TYR A 131 5.08 -3.27 -9.83
N THR A 132 4.59 -2.06 -10.10
CA THR A 132 4.69 -0.93 -9.18
C THR A 132 4.05 -1.26 -7.83
N ILE A 133 2.85 -1.85 -7.83
CA ILE A 133 2.18 -2.22 -6.57
C ILE A 133 2.82 -3.46 -5.92
N ALA A 134 3.32 -4.42 -6.69
CA ALA A 134 4.07 -5.55 -6.14
C ALA A 134 5.34 -5.09 -5.40
N LYS A 135 6.09 -4.16 -6.00
CA LYS A 135 7.26 -3.53 -5.37
C LYS A 135 6.89 -2.77 -4.09
N PHE A 136 5.79 -2.01 -4.13
CA PHE A 136 5.29 -1.33 -2.93
C PHE A 136 4.96 -2.33 -1.81
N LEU A 137 4.14 -3.35 -2.10
CA LEU A 137 3.72 -4.34 -1.10
C LEU A 137 4.92 -5.09 -0.51
N TYR A 138 5.86 -5.51 -1.35
CA TYR A 138 7.08 -6.18 -0.90
C TYR A 138 7.86 -5.32 0.12
N ASN A 139 8.12 -4.06 -0.22
CA ASN A 139 8.83 -3.13 0.65
C ASN A 139 8.01 -2.74 1.90
N ALA A 140 6.70 -2.60 1.76
CA ALA A 140 5.81 -2.27 2.86
C ALA A 140 5.72 -3.40 3.88
N LEU A 141 5.62 -4.66 3.44
CA LEU A 141 5.70 -5.84 4.31
C LEU A 141 7.02 -5.88 5.09
N LYS A 142 8.13 -5.62 4.43
CA LYS A 142 9.45 -5.54 5.08
C LYS A 142 9.51 -4.44 6.15
N ASN A 143 8.92 -3.28 5.88
CA ASN A 143 8.90 -2.15 6.81
C ASN A 143 7.90 -2.31 7.97
N THR A 144 6.93 -3.22 7.86
CA THR A 144 5.93 -3.49 8.91
C THR A 144 6.20 -4.75 9.72
N GLY A 145 7.34 -5.41 9.48
CA GLY A 145 7.76 -6.60 10.24
C GLY A 145 7.27 -7.93 9.64
N PHE A 146 6.72 -7.91 8.43
CA PHE A 146 6.26 -9.10 7.70
C PHE A 146 7.16 -9.39 6.49
N ALA A 147 8.48 -9.23 6.65
CA ALA A 147 9.42 -9.51 5.58
C ALA A 147 9.32 -10.96 5.10
N LEU A 148 9.36 -11.15 3.77
CA LEU A 148 9.59 -12.46 3.17
C LEU A 148 11.08 -12.77 3.23
N ASN A 149 11.45 -13.94 3.69
CA ASN A 149 12.83 -14.37 3.80
C ASN A 149 13.29 -15.00 2.48
N PHE A 150 13.89 -14.19 1.61
CA PHE A 150 14.53 -14.66 0.40
C PHE A 150 15.96 -15.10 0.69
N GLY A 151 16.41 -16.05 -0.08
CA GLY A 151 17.75 -16.59 0.01
C GLY A 151 17.79 -18.00 -0.53
N ASP A 152 18.74 -18.77 -0.03
CA ASP A 152 18.81 -20.19 -0.24
C ASP A 152 17.69 -20.92 0.55
N CYS A 153 17.52 -22.22 0.31
CA CYS A 153 16.53 -23.03 1.01
C CYS A 153 16.68 -22.89 2.53
N ALA A 154 15.60 -22.51 3.21
CA ALA A 154 15.62 -22.32 4.67
C ALA A 154 15.91 -23.62 5.46
N GLY A 155 15.75 -24.80 4.83
CA GLY A 155 16.05 -26.07 5.47
C GLY A 155 17.50 -26.54 5.33
N CYS A 156 18.08 -26.49 4.11
CA CYS A 156 19.41 -27.04 3.86
C CYS A 156 20.47 -26.00 3.47
N GLY A 157 20.10 -24.75 3.28
CA GLY A 157 21.02 -23.71 2.80
C GLY A 157 21.46 -23.85 1.34
N GLY A 158 20.86 -24.76 0.58
CA GLY A 158 21.08 -24.94 -0.85
C GLY A 158 20.08 -24.14 -1.70
N LYS A 159 20.25 -24.19 -3.03
CA LYS A 159 19.33 -23.51 -3.95
C LYS A 159 17.89 -24.04 -3.82
N VAL A 160 16.93 -23.15 -3.89
CA VAL A 160 15.49 -23.53 -3.83
C VAL A 160 15.07 -24.39 -5.03
N GLY A 161 15.73 -24.24 -6.19
CA GLY A 161 15.46 -25.04 -7.38
C GLY A 161 14.24 -24.57 -8.18
N VAL A 162 13.84 -25.39 -9.17
CA VAL A 162 12.76 -25.04 -10.11
C VAL A 162 11.37 -25.36 -9.59
N ARG A 163 11.27 -26.07 -8.48
CA ARG A 163 10.02 -26.35 -7.75
C ARG A 163 10.11 -25.73 -6.36
N PRO A 164 9.89 -24.40 -6.23
CA PRO A 164 9.94 -23.70 -4.96
C PRO A 164 8.70 -23.98 -4.13
N PHE A 165 8.90 -24.11 -2.81
CA PHE A 165 7.84 -24.22 -1.82
C PHE A 165 7.92 -23.02 -0.89
N PHE A 166 6.78 -22.41 -0.62
CA PHE A 166 6.65 -21.28 0.30
C PHE A 166 5.86 -21.67 1.53
N ASP A 167 6.41 -21.41 2.68
CA ASP A 167 5.77 -21.59 3.98
C ASP A 167 5.49 -20.23 4.61
N ALA A 168 4.19 -19.93 4.79
CA ALA A 168 3.75 -18.67 5.36
C ALA A 168 4.13 -18.55 6.84
N ASP A 169 4.16 -19.65 7.61
CA ASP A 169 4.48 -19.63 9.05
C ASP A 169 5.90 -19.14 9.30
N THR A 170 6.85 -19.64 8.51
CA THR A 170 8.26 -19.26 8.58
C THR A 170 8.61 -18.09 7.70
N SER A 171 7.67 -17.65 6.82
CA SER A 171 7.88 -16.59 5.82
C SER A 171 9.03 -16.91 4.86
N SER A 172 9.30 -18.19 4.58
CA SER A 172 10.53 -18.65 3.94
C SER A 172 10.26 -19.60 2.77
N PHE A 173 11.29 -19.76 1.91
CA PHE A 173 11.26 -20.63 0.75
C PHE A 173 12.09 -21.89 0.99
N TYR A 174 11.63 -23.01 0.45
CA TYR A 174 12.22 -24.33 0.60
C TYR A 174 12.38 -25.02 -0.75
N CYS A 175 13.40 -25.87 -0.87
CA CYS A 175 13.48 -26.84 -1.96
C CYS A 175 12.50 -28.00 -1.71
N GLU A 176 12.30 -28.85 -2.72
CA GLU A 176 11.36 -29.96 -2.66
C GLU A 176 11.66 -30.97 -1.51
N GLU A 177 12.94 -31.18 -1.22
CA GLU A 177 13.38 -32.12 -0.18
C GLU A 177 13.20 -31.59 1.25
N CYS A 178 13.25 -30.26 1.42
CA CYS A 178 13.21 -29.62 2.74
C CYS A 178 11.86 -28.98 3.06
N ARG A 179 10.87 -29.11 2.16
CA ARG A 179 9.55 -28.50 2.38
C ARG A 179 8.94 -28.95 3.70
N THR A 180 8.33 -28.02 4.40
CA THR A 180 7.52 -28.30 5.59
C THR A 180 6.14 -28.85 5.20
N ASP A 181 5.41 -29.42 6.14
CA ASP A 181 4.05 -29.92 5.89
C ASP A 181 3.07 -28.79 5.52
N ASN A 182 3.33 -27.54 5.97
CA ASN A 182 2.51 -26.35 5.69
C ASN A 182 2.97 -25.61 4.42
N ALA A 183 4.12 -25.98 3.84
CA ALA A 183 4.65 -25.33 2.65
C ALA A 183 3.82 -25.66 1.41
N ARG A 184 3.52 -24.64 0.61
CA ARG A 184 2.80 -24.75 -0.66
C ARG A 184 3.75 -24.65 -1.82
N GLU A 185 3.60 -25.51 -2.81
CA GLU A 185 4.32 -25.38 -4.08
C GLU A 185 3.85 -24.10 -4.79
N ILE A 186 4.79 -23.30 -5.24
CA ILE A 186 4.52 -22.11 -6.05
C ILE A 186 5.18 -22.25 -7.43
N LYS A 187 4.67 -21.49 -8.41
CA LYS A 187 5.30 -21.46 -9.73
C LYS A 187 6.71 -20.87 -9.63
N TYR A 188 7.64 -21.42 -10.40
CA TYR A 188 9.00 -20.88 -10.47
C TYR A 188 9.03 -19.43 -10.96
N SER A 189 8.14 -19.06 -11.91
CA SER A 189 7.96 -17.67 -12.33
C SER A 189 7.60 -16.75 -11.17
N THR A 190 6.69 -17.16 -10.28
CA THR A 190 6.31 -16.40 -9.08
C THR A 190 7.51 -16.19 -8.15
N TYR A 191 8.33 -17.22 -7.95
CA TYR A 191 9.56 -17.08 -7.16
C TYR A 191 10.54 -16.10 -7.80
N LEU A 192 10.69 -16.13 -9.13
CA LEU A 192 11.55 -15.18 -9.84
C LEU A 192 11.01 -13.74 -9.77
N GLU A 193 9.69 -13.55 -9.94
CA GLU A 193 9.05 -12.23 -9.78
C GLU A 193 9.38 -11.64 -8.40
N LEU A 194 9.18 -12.41 -7.33
CA LEU A 194 9.46 -11.95 -5.97
C LEU A 194 10.95 -11.68 -5.74
N LYS A 195 11.83 -12.56 -6.26
CA LYS A 195 13.28 -12.36 -6.18
C LYS A 195 13.74 -11.12 -6.92
N SER A 196 13.10 -10.78 -8.03
CA SER A 196 13.40 -9.55 -8.76
C SER A 196 13.02 -8.28 -7.97
N LEU A 197 11.93 -8.35 -7.18
CA LEU A 197 11.55 -7.24 -6.29
C LEU A 197 12.60 -7.01 -5.20
N GLU A 198 13.21 -8.07 -4.68
CA GLU A 198 14.30 -7.96 -3.71
C GLU A 198 15.55 -7.34 -4.32
N ASN A 199 15.90 -7.75 -5.54
CA ASN A 199 17.09 -7.26 -6.25
C ASN A 199 16.87 -5.90 -6.94
N GLU A 200 15.67 -5.32 -6.86
CA GLU A 200 15.26 -4.10 -7.56
C GLU A 200 15.37 -4.21 -9.09
N GLU A 201 15.21 -5.42 -9.63
CA GLU A 201 15.23 -5.71 -11.06
C GLU A 201 13.79 -5.73 -11.60
N VAL A 202 13.60 -5.26 -12.82
CA VAL A 202 12.32 -5.36 -13.53
C VAL A 202 12.39 -6.55 -14.47
N LEU A 203 11.58 -7.58 -14.23
CA LEU A 203 11.41 -8.68 -15.17
C LEU A 203 10.29 -8.37 -16.17
N ASP A 204 10.41 -8.95 -17.35
CA ASP A 204 9.32 -8.99 -18.31
C ASP A 204 8.26 -10.00 -17.81
N GLY A 205 7.25 -9.50 -17.15
CA GLY A 205 6.19 -10.30 -16.50
C GLY A 205 5.07 -9.43 -15.95
N ASP A 206 3.94 -10.07 -15.64
CA ASP A 206 2.77 -9.36 -15.14
C ASP A 206 2.72 -9.23 -13.60
N TYR A 207 3.66 -9.85 -12.90
CA TYR A 207 3.75 -9.89 -11.43
C TYR A 207 2.49 -10.42 -10.72
N MET A 208 1.63 -11.09 -11.45
CA MET A 208 0.38 -11.62 -10.92
C MET A 208 0.63 -12.73 -9.89
N GLY A 209 1.65 -13.56 -10.13
CA GLY A 209 2.06 -14.60 -9.19
C GLY A 209 2.51 -14.03 -7.86
N ALA A 210 3.36 -12.99 -7.91
CA ALA A 210 3.85 -12.29 -6.73
C ALA A 210 2.71 -11.62 -5.95
N LEU A 211 1.78 -10.94 -6.64
CA LEU A 211 0.61 -10.31 -6.00
C LEU A 211 -0.29 -11.34 -5.30
N LYS A 212 -0.59 -12.48 -5.96
CA LYS A 212 -1.38 -13.56 -5.36
C LYS A 212 -0.72 -14.19 -4.14
N LEU A 213 0.61 -14.38 -4.18
CA LEU A 213 1.34 -14.92 -3.03
C LEU A 213 1.34 -13.94 -1.87
N MET A 214 1.55 -12.65 -2.12
CA MET A 214 1.52 -11.63 -1.07
C MET A 214 0.11 -11.45 -0.47
N ASP A 215 -0.97 -11.53 -1.27
CA ASP A 215 -2.35 -11.51 -0.77
C ASP A 215 -2.61 -12.71 0.17
N PHE A 216 -2.24 -13.92 -0.28
CA PHE A 216 -2.30 -15.12 0.56
C PHE A 216 -1.50 -14.96 1.85
N TYR A 217 -0.23 -14.55 1.75
CA TYR A 217 0.67 -14.38 2.89
C TYR A 217 0.15 -13.38 3.93
N MET A 218 -0.35 -12.23 3.48
CA MET A 218 -0.96 -11.23 4.38
C MET A 218 -2.17 -11.81 5.12
N GLY A 219 -3.03 -12.54 4.42
CA GLY A 219 -4.19 -13.21 5.03
C GLY A 219 -3.78 -14.20 6.13
N GLU A 220 -2.78 -15.05 5.86
CA GLU A 220 -2.28 -16.03 6.84
C GLU A 220 -1.63 -15.39 8.07
N LYS A 221 -0.96 -14.25 7.88
CA LYS A 221 -0.23 -13.58 8.99
C LYS A 221 -1.06 -12.64 9.85
N THR A 222 -2.15 -12.10 9.33
CA THR A 222 -2.81 -10.95 9.98
C THR A 222 -4.33 -11.05 10.03
N ASP A 223 -4.93 -12.06 9.41
CA ASP A 223 -6.38 -12.18 9.17
C ASP A 223 -6.97 -10.98 8.38
N GLU A 224 -6.10 -10.11 7.82
CA GLU A 224 -6.52 -8.95 7.04
C GLU A 224 -6.60 -9.26 5.55
N THR A 225 -7.63 -8.75 4.92
CA THR A 225 -7.83 -8.86 3.48
C THR A 225 -7.77 -7.48 2.84
N ILE A 226 -6.95 -7.31 1.80
CA ILE A 226 -6.94 -6.09 0.99
C ILE A 226 -7.92 -6.28 -0.18
N VAL A 227 -9.09 -5.66 -0.09
CA VAL A 227 -10.17 -5.84 -1.08
C VAL A 227 -9.74 -5.32 -2.45
N SER A 228 -9.10 -4.15 -2.50
CA SER A 228 -8.59 -3.56 -3.75
C SER A 228 -7.53 -4.42 -4.44
N LEU A 229 -6.72 -5.18 -3.69
CA LEU A 229 -5.78 -6.14 -4.26
C LEU A 229 -6.51 -7.32 -4.91
N LYS A 230 -7.56 -7.83 -4.30
CA LYS A 230 -8.38 -8.90 -4.89
C LYS A 230 -9.06 -8.44 -6.18
N GLU A 231 -9.58 -7.22 -6.21
CA GLU A 231 -10.14 -6.64 -7.44
C GLU A 231 -9.06 -6.51 -8.53
N LEU A 232 -7.86 -6.04 -8.19
CA LEU A 232 -6.72 -5.95 -9.13
C LEU A 232 -6.30 -7.33 -9.68
N ILE A 233 -6.32 -8.36 -8.83
CA ILE A 233 -5.97 -9.74 -9.22
C ILE A 233 -7.01 -10.34 -10.19
N ASN A 234 -8.25 -9.87 -10.13
CA ASN A 234 -9.35 -10.35 -10.97
C ASN A 234 -9.48 -9.59 -12.31
N LEU A 235 -8.72 -8.50 -12.50
CA LEU A 235 -8.61 -7.76 -13.77
C LEU A 235 -7.60 -8.42 -14.72
#